data_ecc6967f9cea35d4f3e3e14d1fc7f371
#
_entry.id   ecc6967f9cea35d4f3e3e14d1fc7f371
#
_cell.length_a   1.000
_cell.length_b   1.000
_cell.length_c   1.000
_cell.angle_alpha   90.00
_cell.angle_beta   90.00
_cell.angle_gamma   90.00
#
_symmetry.space_group_name_H-M   'P 1'
#
loop_
_entity.id
_entity.type
_entity.pdbx_description
1 polymer ?
#
loop_
_entity_poly.entity_id
_entity_poly.type
_entity_poly.pdbx_seq_one_letter_code
_entity_poly.pdbx_strand_id
1 'polypeptide(L)'
;MKKRTIIALIVAIVLIFTGTVLLILGLSFADDGTRESLLVAQEITLTETFDSILIDTDVCDVVFVPFNGTADPHVIIREHENTSHSVQVEDGTLKIRRIDNRTWQDFIGINWERMDITVYLPQKQYESVRVTTDTGDIKIPEAVSSEEILLHSNTGGIFCDALAGNLLSCMTDTGDIHVSGCAPVMLNLESDTGDMKLRNTESTEIHLKNDTGETELENVICKLLTCESNTGDVFLEWVTAEEYLQVFTDTGDVEIQESDAGTVNIETDTGDVEGHFLTSKWFQAHSNTGNVRVPNTREGGECRVESDTGDIHFE
;
A
#
# COMPACT_ATOMS: atom_id res chain seq x y z
N MET A 1 37.21 -12.20 -37.49
CA MET A 1 36.00 -12.87 -36.91
C MET A 1 35.80 -14.25 -37.52
N LYS A 2 35.51 -15.27 -36.73
CA LYS A 2 35.26 -16.64 -37.23
C LYS A 2 33.94 -16.65 -38.01
N LYS A 3 33.86 -17.37 -39.15
CA LYS A 3 32.64 -17.45 -40.00
C LYS A 3 31.37 -17.73 -39.22
N ARG A 4 31.43 -18.50 -38.12
CA ARG A 4 30.30 -18.80 -37.22
C ARG A 4 29.79 -17.57 -36.47
N THR A 5 30.67 -16.64 -36.08
CA THR A 5 30.30 -15.39 -35.40
C THR A 5 29.57 -14.43 -36.35
N ILE A 6 29.98 -14.39 -37.62
CA ILE A 6 29.32 -13.57 -38.66
C ILE A 6 27.92 -14.09 -38.96
N ILE A 7 27.77 -15.43 -39.08
CA ILE A 7 26.44 -16.04 -39.29
C ILE A 7 25.50 -15.78 -38.10
N ALA A 8 26.01 -15.94 -36.87
CA ALA A 8 25.20 -15.66 -35.67
C ALA A 8 24.77 -14.18 -35.61
N LEU A 9 25.66 -13.25 -36.01
CA LEU A 9 25.32 -11.82 -36.03
C LEU A 9 24.25 -11.51 -37.10
N ILE A 10 24.35 -12.10 -38.29
CA ILE A 10 23.35 -11.94 -39.36
C ILE A 10 21.98 -12.49 -38.90
N VAL A 11 21.96 -13.68 -38.30
CA VAL A 11 20.72 -14.27 -37.77
C VAL A 11 20.09 -13.40 -36.69
N ALA A 12 20.89 -12.86 -35.76
CA ALA A 12 20.39 -11.95 -34.74
C ALA A 12 19.79 -10.65 -35.32
N ILE A 13 20.46 -10.06 -36.33
CA ILE A 13 19.97 -8.87 -37.03
C ILE A 13 18.65 -9.16 -37.77
N VAL A 14 18.55 -10.30 -38.43
CA VAL A 14 17.31 -10.72 -39.12
C VAL A 14 16.18 -10.92 -38.11
N LEU A 15 16.43 -11.55 -36.96
CA LEU A 15 15.43 -11.76 -35.93
C LEU A 15 14.96 -10.42 -35.31
N ILE A 16 15.88 -9.49 -35.07
CA ILE A 16 15.53 -8.15 -34.59
C ILE A 16 14.70 -7.42 -35.65
N PHE A 17 15.08 -7.48 -36.92
CA PHE A 17 14.36 -6.79 -37.99
C PHE A 17 12.97 -7.38 -38.23
N THR A 18 12.83 -8.71 -38.20
CA THR A 18 11.51 -9.36 -38.32
C THR A 18 10.65 -9.07 -37.07
N GLY A 19 11.23 -9.05 -35.88
CA GLY A 19 10.51 -8.68 -34.64
C GLY A 19 10.02 -7.24 -34.67
N THR A 20 10.83 -6.27 -35.11
CA THR A 20 10.42 -4.87 -35.24
C THR A 20 9.36 -4.66 -36.33
N VAL A 21 9.45 -5.36 -37.47
CA VAL A 21 8.42 -5.31 -38.52
C VAL A 21 7.08 -5.87 -38.01
N LEU A 22 7.11 -7.00 -37.32
CA LEU A 22 5.90 -7.58 -36.71
C LEU A 22 5.30 -6.66 -35.61
N LEU A 23 6.14 -6.00 -34.85
CA LEU A 23 5.68 -5.01 -33.85
C LEU A 23 5.01 -3.81 -34.53
N ILE A 24 5.64 -3.25 -35.58
CA ILE A 24 5.09 -2.10 -36.32
C ILE A 24 3.79 -2.50 -37.04
N LEU A 25 3.72 -3.66 -37.65
CA LEU A 25 2.49 -4.17 -38.26
C LEU A 25 1.41 -4.40 -37.19
N GLY A 26 1.76 -5.01 -36.05
CA GLY A 26 0.85 -5.18 -34.94
C GLY A 26 0.29 -3.85 -34.43
N LEU A 27 1.13 -2.83 -34.29
CA LEU A 27 0.71 -1.48 -33.88
C LEU A 27 -0.12 -0.78 -34.98
N SER A 28 0.17 -1.03 -36.28
CA SER A 28 -0.62 -0.44 -37.38
C SER A 28 -2.00 -1.07 -37.55
N PHE A 29 -2.18 -2.32 -37.17
CA PHE A 29 -3.50 -2.96 -37.11
C PHE A 29 -4.25 -2.61 -35.81
N ALA A 30 -3.58 -2.03 -34.81
CA ALA A 30 -4.20 -1.57 -33.57
C ALA A 30 -4.80 -0.17 -33.68
N ASP A 31 -4.53 0.58 -34.76
CA ASP A 31 -4.97 1.97 -34.93
C ASP A 31 -6.15 2.09 -35.90
N ASP A 32 -7.23 1.34 -35.66
CA ASP A 32 -8.51 1.60 -36.32
C ASP A 32 -9.42 2.32 -35.30
N GLY A 33 -9.50 3.64 -35.45
CA GLY A 33 -9.97 4.65 -34.54
C GLY A 33 -11.47 4.58 -34.13
N THR A 34 -12.01 3.40 -33.85
CA THR A 34 -13.29 3.19 -33.19
C THR A 34 -13.23 1.97 -32.28
N ARG A 35 -12.41 2.05 -31.22
CA ARG A 35 -12.59 1.13 -30.11
C ARG A 35 -13.75 1.68 -29.27
N GLU A 36 -14.95 1.19 -29.52
CA GLU A 36 -16.00 1.18 -28.49
C GLU A 36 -15.39 0.47 -27.28
N SER A 37 -15.59 1.06 -26.09
CA SER A 37 -15.20 0.41 -24.83
C SER A 37 -15.79 -1.00 -24.82
N LEU A 38 -14.92 -2.01 -24.73
CA LEU A 38 -15.33 -3.41 -24.62
C LEU A 38 -15.81 -3.76 -23.21
N LEU A 39 -15.86 -2.75 -22.31
CA LEU A 39 -16.34 -2.92 -20.95
C LEU A 39 -17.87 -2.87 -20.92
N VAL A 40 -18.45 -3.88 -20.31
CA VAL A 40 -19.88 -3.94 -19.99
C VAL A 40 -20.05 -3.48 -18.55
N ALA A 41 -20.91 -2.49 -18.35
CA ALA A 41 -21.29 -2.05 -17.00
C ALA A 41 -22.53 -2.84 -16.54
N GLN A 42 -22.41 -3.48 -15.38
CA GLN A 42 -23.50 -4.18 -14.72
C GLN A 42 -23.75 -3.52 -13.36
N GLU A 43 -25.01 -3.14 -13.11
CA GLU A 43 -25.47 -2.65 -11.82
C GLU A 43 -26.29 -3.73 -11.11
N ILE A 44 -25.93 -4.06 -9.87
CA ILE A 44 -26.56 -5.11 -9.07
C ILE A 44 -27.04 -4.50 -7.77
N THR A 45 -28.35 -4.40 -7.60
CA THR A 45 -28.97 -3.93 -6.35
C THR A 45 -28.99 -5.04 -5.32
N LEU A 46 -28.60 -4.74 -4.09
CA LEU A 46 -28.54 -5.67 -2.98
C LEU A 46 -29.80 -5.49 -2.11
N THR A 47 -30.65 -6.53 -2.05
CA THR A 47 -31.90 -6.51 -1.28
C THR A 47 -31.77 -7.17 0.09
N GLU A 48 -30.71 -7.94 0.29
CA GLU A 48 -30.41 -8.62 1.54
C GLU A 48 -29.51 -7.76 2.44
N THR A 49 -29.68 -7.87 3.74
CA THR A 49 -28.84 -7.18 4.72
C THR A 49 -27.54 -7.94 4.94
N PHE A 50 -26.46 -7.19 5.07
CA PHE A 50 -25.13 -7.73 5.37
C PHE A 50 -24.36 -6.79 6.28
N ASP A 51 -23.49 -7.35 7.10
CA ASP A 51 -22.62 -6.61 8.01
C ASP A 51 -21.13 -6.86 7.72
N SER A 52 -20.84 -7.80 6.84
CA SER A 52 -19.46 -8.09 6.39
C SER A 52 -19.36 -8.01 4.87
N ILE A 53 -18.17 -7.66 4.38
CA ILE A 53 -17.87 -7.51 2.95
C ILE A 53 -16.60 -8.28 2.63
N LEU A 54 -16.67 -9.12 1.60
CA LEU A 54 -15.57 -9.90 1.06
C LEU A 54 -15.49 -9.71 -0.45
N ILE A 55 -14.44 -9.05 -0.92
CA ILE A 55 -14.16 -8.86 -2.34
C ILE A 55 -12.87 -9.60 -2.68
N ASP A 56 -12.95 -10.49 -3.67
CA ASP A 56 -11.83 -11.28 -4.16
C ASP A 56 -11.85 -11.20 -5.70
N THR A 57 -10.92 -10.42 -6.24
CA THR A 57 -10.85 -10.08 -7.67
C THR A 57 -9.42 -10.21 -8.19
N ASP A 58 -9.25 -10.08 -9.49
CA ASP A 58 -7.99 -10.28 -10.21
C ASP A 58 -7.41 -8.93 -10.71
N VAL A 59 -8.09 -8.31 -11.64
CA VAL A 59 -7.60 -7.13 -12.36
C VAL A 59 -8.65 -6.01 -12.29
N CYS A 60 -9.02 -5.60 -11.07
CA CYS A 60 -10.01 -4.56 -10.88
C CYS A 60 -9.57 -3.56 -9.82
N ASP A 61 -9.78 -2.30 -10.12
CA ASP A 61 -9.80 -1.29 -9.06
C ASP A 61 -11.06 -1.48 -8.21
N VAL A 62 -10.94 -1.37 -6.90
CA VAL A 62 -12.05 -1.49 -5.95
C VAL A 62 -12.27 -0.16 -5.25
N VAL A 63 -13.45 0.42 -5.42
CA VAL A 63 -13.80 1.73 -4.88
C VAL A 63 -15.06 1.63 -4.04
N PHE A 64 -15.00 2.12 -2.82
CA PHE A 64 -16.17 2.22 -1.94
C PHE A 64 -16.76 3.62 -2.02
N VAL A 65 -18.09 3.70 -2.16
CA VAL A 65 -18.83 4.95 -2.20
C VAL A 65 -19.92 4.91 -1.12
N PRO A 66 -19.63 5.41 0.08
CA PRO A 66 -20.62 5.49 1.14
C PRO A 66 -21.68 6.55 0.85
N PHE A 67 -22.92 6.27 1.19
CA PHE A 67 -24.03 7.21 1.03
C PHE A 67 -24.90 7.30 2.29
N ASN A 68 -25.53 8.45 2.45
CA ASN A 68 -26.55 8.70 3.47
C ASN A 68 -27.95 8.61 2.86
N GLY A 69 -28.86 7.94 3.53
CA GLY A 69 -30.26 7.90 3.10
C GLY A 69 -30.84 6.49 3.05
N THR A 70 -31.98 6.35 2.37
CA THR A 70 -32.77 5.10 2.28
C THR A 70 -32.60 4.38 0.95
N ALA A 71 -31.60 4.74 0.16
CA ALA A 71 -31.31 4.02 -1.08
C ALA A 71 -30.81 2.59 -0.76
N ASP A 72 -31.11 1.66 -1.64
CA ASP A 72 -30.59 0.31 -1.52
C ASP A 72 -29.10 0.27 -1.86
N PRO A 73 -28.30 -0.50 -1.13
CA PRO A 73 -26.91 -0.72 -1.49
C PRO A 73 -26.83 -1.42 -2.85
N HIS A 74 -25.82 -1.06 -3.65
CA HIS A 74 -25.66 -1.64 -4.98
C HIS A 74 -24.18 -1.68 -5.37
N VAL A 75 -23.88 -2.55 -6.31
CA VAL A 75 -22.52 -2.72 -6.87
C VAL A 75 -22.57 -2.43 -8.36
N ILE A 76 -21.66 -1.60 -8.84
CA ILE A 76 -21.44 -1.39 -10.26
C ILE A 76 -20.12 -2.06 -10.62
N ILE A 77 -20.16 -2.99 -11.57
CA ILE A 77 -18.97 -3.67 -12.08
C ILE A 77 -18.83 -3.30 -13.55
N ARG A 78 -17.65 -2.80 -13.92
CA ARG A 78 -17.25 -2.58 -15.32
C ARG A 78 -16.19 -3.60 -15.68
N GLU A 79 -16.55 -4.55 -16.50
CA GLU A 79 -15.72 -5.68 -16.85
C GLU A 79 -15.84 -6.07 -18.32
N HIS A 80 -14.89 -6.86 -18.82
CA HIS A 80 -14.96 -7.40 -20.17
C HIS A 80 -15.99 -8.54 -20.27
N GLU A 81 -16.57 -8.73 -21.44
CA GLU A 81 -17.56 -9.79 -21.67
C GLU A 81 -17.09 -11.20 -21.25
N ASN A 82 -15.78 -11.46 -21.32
CA ASN A 82 -15.17 -12.75 -20.98
C ASN A 82 -14.73 -12.86 -19.50
N THR A 83 -14.91 -11.79 -18.72
CA THR A 83 -14.65 -11.78 -17.29
C THR A 83 -15.96 -11.55 -16.58
N SER A 84 -16.26 -12.33 -15.58
CA SER A 84 -17.49 -12.12 -14.81
C SER A 84 -17.24 -12.24 -13.32
N HIS A 85 -17.95 -11.41 -12.56
CA HIS A 85 -17.97 -11.49 -11.11
C HIS A 85 -19.34 -11.96 -10.62
N SER A 86 -19.34 -12.81 -9.61
CA SER A 86 -20.55 -13.12 -8.85
C SER A 86 -20.68 -12.12 -7.71
N VAL A 87 -21.89 -11.58 -7.55
CA VAL A 87 -22.25 -10.72 -6.41
C VAL A 87 -23.39 -11.39 -5.67
N GLN A 88 -23.16 -11.79 -4.44
CA GLN A 88 -24.12 -12.53 -3.62
C GLN A 88 -24.00 -12.09 -2.17
N VAL A 89 -25.12 -12.12 -1.45
CA VAL A 89 -25.13 -12.00 0.00
C VAL A 89 -25.36 -13.39 0.58
N GLU A 90 -24.40 -13.90 1.34
CA GLU A 90 -24.47 -15.22 1.99
C GLU A 90 -24.06 -15.08 3.45
N ASP A 91 -24.87 -15.60 4.34
CA ASP A 91 -24.62 -15.60 5.78
C ASP A 91 -24.25 -14.21 6.34
N GLY A 92 -24.97 -13.15 5.89
CA GLY A 92 -24.70 -11.77 6.31
C GLY A 92 -23.44 -11.15 5.72
N THR A 93 -22.82 -11.79 4.73
CA THR A 93 -21.61 -11.30 4.06
C THR A 93 -21.92 -10.99 2.58
N LEU A 94 -21.63 -9.76 2.14
CA LEU A 94 -21.56 -9.43 0.73
C LEU A 94 -20.29 -10.04 0.15
N LYS A 95 -20.44 -11.00 -0.76
CA LYS A 95 -19.34 -11.67 -1.45
C LYS A 95 -19.31 -11.26 -2.90
N ILE A 96 -18.22 -10.63 -3.32
CA ILE A 96 -17.91 -10.34 -4.71
C ILE A 96 -16.71 -11.18 -5.10
N ARG A 97 -16.90 -12.12 -6.01
CA ARG A 97 -15.86 -13.04 -6.43
C ARG A 97 -15.80 -13.17 -7.92
N ARG A 98 -14.60 -13.24 -8.44
CA ARG A 98 -14.38 -13.52 -9.85
C ARG A 98 -14.84 -14.93 -10.19
N ILE A 99 -15.52 -15.06 -11.35
CA ILE A 99 -15.81 -16.34 -11.99
C ILE A 99 -14.86 -16.47 -13.17
N ASP A 100 -13.93 -17.44 -13.11
CA ASP A 100 -12.96 -17.64 -14.19
C ASP A 100 -13.62 -18.41 -15.36
N ASN A 101 -14.00 -17.68 -16.39
CA ASN A 101 -14.51 -18.21 -17.65
C ASN A 101 -13.53 -18.07 -18.80
N ARG A 102 -12.30 -17.59 -18.51
CA ARG A 102 -11.29 -17.31 -19.56
C ARG A 102 -10.75 -18.58 -20.19
N THR A 103 -10.58 -18.52 -21.50
CA THR A 103 -9.88 -19.52 -22.28
C THR A 103 -8.42 -19.10 -22.49
N TRP A 104 -7.55 -20.01 -22.89
CA TRP A 104 -6.15 -19.67 -23.18
C TRP A 104 -5.98 -18.57 -24.24
N GLN A 105 -6.98 -18.35 -25.08
CA GLN A 105 -7.01 -17.32 -26.13
C GLN A 105 -7.18 -15.91 -25.56
N ASP A 106 -7.84 -15.79 -24.41
CA ASP A 106 -8.10 -14.51 -23.73
C ASP A 106 -6.83 -13.94 -23.09
N PHE A 107 -5.79 -14.77 -22.92
CA PHE A 107 -4.47 -14.33 -22.47
C PHE A 107 -3.58 -13.77 -23.61
N ILE A 108 -4.01 -13.88 -24.88
CA ILE A 108 -3.28 -13.39 -26.05
C ILE A 108 -3.91 -12.06 -26.52
N GLY A 109 -3.88 -11.06 -25.68
CA GLY A 109 -4.34 -9.72 -26.04
C GLY A 109 -3.89 -8.69 -25.03
N ILE A 110 -3.36 -7.57 -25.51
CA ILE A 110 -3.04 -6.45 -24.62
C ILE A 110 -4.32 -5.63 -24.50
N ASN A 111 -5.02 -5.82 -23.39
CA ASN A 111 -6.18 -5.02 -23.07
C ASN A 111 -5.77 -3.98 -22.01
N TRP A 112 -5.91 -2.69 -22.33
CA TRP A 112 -5.45 -1.57 -21.51
C TRP A 112 -6.57 -0.90 -20.73
N GLU A 113 -7.83 -1.34 -20.91
CA GLU A 113 -8.93 -0.78 -20.14
C GLU A 113 -8.96 -1.38 -18.75
N ARG A 114 -8.91 -0.51 -17.74
CA ARG A 114 -9.01 -0.92 -16.34
C ARG A 114 -10.45 -1.31 -16.02
N MET A 115 -10.62 -2.49 -15.48
CA MET A 115 -11.88 -2.93 -14.89
C MET A 115 -12.03 -2.34 -13.50
N ASP A 116 -13.26 -2.08 -13.07
CA ASP A 116 -13.51 -1.59 -11.72
C ASP A 116 -14.77 -2.16 -11.08
N ILE A 117 -14.71 -2.25 -9.78
CA ILE A 117 -15.81 -2.61 -8.89
C ILE A 117 -16.09 -1.41 -8.00
N THR A 118 -17.22 -0.76 -8.19
CA THR A 118 -17.67 0.32 -7.31
C THR A 118 -18.78 -0.19 -6.40
N VAL A 119 -18.55 -0.11 -5.09
CA VAL A 119 -19.48 -0.62 -4.07
C VAL A 119 -20.14 0.55 -3.36
N TYR A 120 -21.43 0.75 -3.60
CA TYR A 120 -22.23 1.78 -2.96
C TYR A 120 -22.84 1.23 -1.68
N LEU A 121 -22.51 1.84 -0.55
CA LEU A 121 -22.83 1.34 0.78
C LEU A 121 -23.53 2.39 1.65
N PRO A 122 -24.56 2.02 2.43
CA PRO A 122 -25.08 2.89 3.49
C PRO A 122 -24.01 3.08 4.57
N GLN A 123 -23.93 4.30 5.09
CA GLN A 123 -23.06 4.61 6.23
C GLN A 123 -23.58 3.91 7.47
N LYS A 124 -22.89 2.90 7.91
CA LYS A 124 -23.10 2.15 9.16
C LYS A 124 -21.79 1.53 9.62
N GLN A 125 -21.78 1.00 10.82
CA GLN A 125 -20.68 0.15 11.29
C GLN A 125 -20.80 -1.23 10.66
N TYR A 126 -19.73 -1.69 10.00
CA TYR A 126 -19.58 -3.04 9.49
C TYR A 126 -18.77 -3.89 10.48
N GLU A 127 -18.92 -5.20 10.44
CA GLU A 127 -18.09 -6.11 11.23
C GLU A 127 -16.72 -6.28 10.59
N SER A 128 -16.68 -6.49 9.27
CA SER A 128 -15.45 -6.77 8.56
C SER A 128 -15.54 -6.30 7.10
N VAL A 129 -14.47 -5.66 6.63
CA VAL A 129 -14.25 -5.34 5.22
C VAL A 129 -12.94 -5.99 4.79
N ARG A 130 -13.04 -6.96 3.88
CA ARG A 130 -11.87 -7.63 3.30
C ARG A 130 -11.88 -7.48 1.79
N VAL A 131 -10.78 -6.95 1.26
CA VAL A 131 -10.57 -6.79 -0.18
C VAL A 131 -9.24 -7.40 -0.57
N THR A 132 -9.26 -8.26 -1.58
CA THR A 132 -8.06 -8.82 -2.20
C THR A 132 -8.14 -8.62 -3.70
N THR A 133 -7.08 -8.09 -4.31
CA THR A 133 -6.94 -7.96 -5.76
C THR A 133 -5.52 -8.34 -6.19
N ASP A 134 -5.37 -8.99 -7.36
CA ASP A 134 -4.04 -9.24 -7.90
C ASP A 134 -3.47 -7.98 -8.58
N THR A 135 -4.34 -7.22 -9.27
CA THR A 135 -3.90 -5.97 -9.92
C THR A 135 -5.02 -4.94 -9.86
N GLY A 136 -4.81 -3.86 -9.15
CA GLY A 136 -5.75 -2.76 -9.04
C GLY A 136 -5.60 -1.98 -7.74
N ASP A 137 -6.05 -0.76 -7.77
CA ASP A 137 -6.06 0.10 -6.59
C ASP A 137 -7.26 -0.22 -5.69
N ILE A 138 -7.07 -0.11 -4.39
CA ILE A 138 -8.14 -0.22 -3.39
C ILE A 138 -8.35 1.15 -2.75
N LYS A 139 -9.59 1.67 -2.80
CA LYS A 139 -9.93 2.99 -2.27
C LYS A 139 -11.11 2.93 -1.33
N ILE A 140 -10.87 3.22 -0.05
CA ILE A 140 -11.88 3.23 1.00
C ILE A 140 -11.90 4.60 1.69
N PRO A 141 -12.95 5.41 1.53
CA PRO A 141 -13.02 6.74 2.09
C PRO A 141 -13.44 6.76 3.58
N GLU A 142 -13.22 7.89 4.25
CA GLU A 142 -13.48 8.14 5.68
C GLU A 142 -14.89 7.73 6.16
N ALA A 143 -15.89 7.86 5.32
CA ALA A 143 -17.26 7.55 5.71
C ALA A 143 -17.60 6.04 5.77
N VAL A 144 -16.64 5.15 5.49
CA VAL A 144 -16.75 3.70 5.74
C VAL A 144 -16.23 3.41 7.14
N SER A 145 -17.01 2.69 7.93
CA SER A 145 -16.64 2.30 9.30
C SER A 145 -16.76 0.79 9.48
N SER A 146 -15.74 0.15 10.05
CA SER A 146 -15.71 -1.30 10.30
C SER A 146 -14.90 -1.64 11.54
N GLU A 147 -15.20 -2.77 12.20
CA GLU A 147 -14.35 -3.29 13.27
C GLU A 147 -13.01 -3.79 12.74
N GLU A 148 -13.02 -4.47 11.61
CA GLU A 148 -11.81 -4.99 10.97
C GLU A 148 -11.78 -4.60 9.49
N ILE A 149 -10.63 -4.10 9.02
CA ILE A 149 -10.37 -3.78 7.62
C ILE A 149 -9.09 -4.47 7.20
N LEU A 150 -9.18 -5.34 6.19
CA LEU A 150 -8.07 -6.11 5.66
C LEU A 150 -7.99 -5.91 4.15
N LEU A 151 -6.97 -5.21 3.70
CA LEU A 151 -6.77 -4.82 2.30
C LEU A 151 -5.48 -5.44 1.79
N HIS A 152 -5.57 -6.12 0.64
CA HIS A 152 -4.41 -6.72 0.01
C HIS A 152 -4.46 -6.52 -1.51
N SER A 153 -3.36 -6.02 -2.07
CA SER A 153 -3.15 -5.91 -3.52
C SER A 153 -1.77 -6.47 -3.86
N ASN A 154 -1.65 -7.36 -4.85
CA ASN A 154 -0.32 -7.75 -5.30
C ASN A 154 0.32 -6.62 -6.13
N THR A 155 -0.48 -5.92 -6.97
CA THR A 155 0.02 -4.78 -7.76
C THR A 155 -1.03 -3.68 -7.81
N GLY A 156 -0.80 -2.62 -7.07
CA GLY A 156 -1.68 -1.45 -6.99
C GLY A 156 -1.61 -0.75 -5.65
N GLY A 157 -2.02 0.50 -5.63
CA GLY A 157 -2.02 1.32 -4.42
C GLY A 157 -3.21 1.03 -3.51
N ILE A 158 -2.99 1.21 -2.21
CA ILE A 158 -4.04 1.13 -1.20
C ILE A 158 -4.22 2.50 -0.57
N PHE A 159 -5.43 3.05 -0.70
CA PHE A 159 -5.80 4.36 -0.18
C PHE A 159 -6.96 4.16 0.82
N CYS A 160 -6.68 4.27 2.10
CA CYS A 160 -7.63 3.99 3.16
C CYS A 160 -7.73 5.13 4.15
N ASP A 161 -8.86 5.84 4.11
CA ASP A 161 -9.24 6.84 5.09
C ASP A 161 -10.37 6.32 6.02
N ALA A 162 -10.66 5.03 5.98
CA ALA A 162 -11.77 4.41 6.70
C ALA A 162 -11.54 4.33 8.20
N LEU A 163 -12.62 4.39 8.96
CA LEU A 163 -12.59 4.24 10.40
C LEU A 163 -12.58 2.75 10.79
N ALA A 164 -11.42 2.22 11.14
CA ALA A 164 -11.29 0.88 11.69
C ALA A 164 -11.35 0.92 13.23
N GLY A 165 -12.08 0.00 13.83
CA GLY A 165 -12.20 -0.10 15.29
C GLY A 165 -11.06 -0.90 15.92
N ASN A 166 -10.92 -2.15 15.54
CA ASN A 166 -9.93 -3.06 16.14
C ASN A 166 -8.66 -3.20 15.31
N LEU A 167 -8.81 -3.50 14.02
CA LEU A 167 -7.69 -3.82 13.15
C LEU A 167 -7.82 -3.12 11.79
N LEU A 168 -6.76 -2.44 11.38
CA LEU A 168 -6.52 -2.05 10.00
C LEU A 168 -5.23 -2.73 9.53
N SER A 169 -5.33 -3.51 8.46
CA SER A 169 -4.16 -4.13 7.81
C SER A 169 -4.21 -3.84 6.32
N CYS A 170 -3.16 -3.20 5.80
CA CYS A 170 -2.96 -2.91 4.39
C CYS A 170 -1.66 -3.55 3.93
N MET A 171 -1.71 -4.37 2.87
CA MET A 171 -0.55 -5.08 2.35
C MET A 171 -0.52 -4.96 0.83
N THR A 172 0.65 -4.66 0.26
CA THR A 172 0.87 -4.66 -1.19
C THR A 172 2.26 -5.18 -1.53
N ASP A 173 2.40 -5.99 -2.59
CA ASP A 173 3.73 -6.38 -3.08
C ASP A 173 4.35 -5.23 -3.90
N THR A 174 3.52 -4.54 -4.72
CA THR A 174 3.98 -3.39 -5.51
C THR A 174 2.91 -2.32 -5.57
N GLY A 175 3.15 -1.21 -4.90
CA GLY A 175 2.26 -0.05 -4.86
C GLY A 175 2.41 0.75 -3.58
N ASP A 176 1.87 1.94 -3.58
CA ASP A 176 1.93 2.82 -2.44
C ASP A 176 0.80 2.52 -1.46
N ILE A 177 1.07 2.69 -0.17
CA ILE A 177 0.06 2.60 0.88
C ILE A 177 -0.13 3.99 1.49
N HIS A 178 -1.33 4.51 1.38
CA HIS A 178 -1.72 5.77 1.99
C HIS A 178 -2.87 5.53 2.98
N VAL A 179 -2.63 5.80 4.25
CA VAL A 179 -3.62 5.69 5.33
C VAL A 179 -3.73 7.02 6.04
N SER A 180 -4.96 7.50 6.22
CA SER A 180 -5.18 8.77 6.93
C SER A 180 -6.48 8.77 7.73
N GLY A 181 -6.48 9.51 8.86
CA GLY A 181 -7.69 9.78 9.63
C GLY A 181 -8.28 8.57 10.36
N CYS A 182 -7.53 7.48 10.54
CA CYS A 182 -8.03 6.25 11.18
C CYS A 182 -7.62 6.16 12.66
N ALA A 183 -8.34 5.32 13.42
CA ALA A 183 -8.08 5.12 14.84
C ALA A 183 -8.28 3.65 15.28
N PRO A 184 -7.59 2.67 14.67
CA PRO A 184 -7.68 1.27 15.07
C PRO A 184 -6.92 1.00 16.37
N VAL A 185 -7.26 -0.08 17.06
CA VAL A 185 -6.40 -0.57 18.16
C VAL A 185 -5.06 -1.04 17.64
N MET A 186 -5.04 -1.75 16.51
CA MET A 186 -3.83 -2.24 15.83
C MET A 186 -3.82 -1.82 14.37
N LEU A 187 -2.70 -1.28 13.92
CA LEU A 187 -2.45 -0.87 12.53
C LEU A 187 -1.23 -1.63 11.98
N ASN A 188 -1.43 -2.35 10.87
CA ASN A 188 -0.34 -3.04 10.16
C ASN A 188 -0.29 -2.56 8.72
N LEU A 189 0.85 -2.00 8.29
CA LEU A 189 1.12 -1.66 6.90
C LEU A 189 2.35 -2.43 6.41
N GLU A 190 2.24 -3.07 5.25
CA GLU A 190 3.35 -3.82 4.65
C GLU A 190 3.39 -3.58 3.14
N SER A 191 4.57 -3.18 2.62
CA SER A 191 4.84 -3.05 1.19
C SER A 191 6.20 -3.64 0.85
N ASP A 192 6.30 -4.44 -0.21
CA ASP A 192 7.60 -4.87 -0.73
C ASP A 192 8.22 -3.77 -1.59
N THR A 193 7.41 -3.04 -2.38
CA THR A 193 7.90 -1.94 -3.22
C THR A 193 6.84 -0.85 -3.36
N GLY A 194 7.12 0.33 -2.83
CA GLY A 194 6.26 1.50 -2.87
C GLY A 194 6.42 2.36 -1.62
N ASP A 195 5.90 3.55 -1.67
CA ASP A 195 5.96 4.47 -0.53
C ASP A 195 4.81 4.20 0.45
N MET A 196 5.09 4.36 1.74
CA MET A 196 4.09 4.31 2.80
C MET A 196 3.89 5.69 3.39
N LYS A 197 2.62 6.12 3.50
CA LYS A 197 2.25 7.37 4.14
C LYS A 197 1.14 7.16 5.16
N LEU A 198 1.45 7.46 6.41
CA LEU A 198 0.52 7.37 7.52
C LEU A 198 0.30 8.75 8.12
N ARG A 199 -0.94 9.24 8.10
CA ARG A 199 -1.24 10.61 8.54
C ARG A 199 -2.46 10.66 9.46
N ASN A 200 -2.44 11.63 10.40
CA ASN A 200 -3.60 11.95 11.25
C ASN A 200 -4.20 10.70 11.91
N THR A 201 -3.36 9.84 12.48
CA THR A 201 -3.75 8.52 12.98
C THR A 201 -3.51 8.40 14.46
N GLU A 202 -4.49 7.82 15.17
CA GLU A 202 -4.35 7.44 16.58
C GLU A 202 -4.54 5.92 16.71
N SER A 203 -3.59 5.22 17.35
CA SER A 203 -3.64 3.75 17.49
C SER A 203 -2.99 3.32 18.80
N THR A 204 -3.28 2.12 19.27
CA THR A 204 -2.51 1.56 20.39
C THR A 204 -1.18 1.01 19.90
N GLU A 205 -1.19 0.29 18.79
CA GLU A 205 -0.02 -0.40 18.25
C GLU A 205 0.06 -0.21 16.75
N ILE A 206 1.23 0.20 16.26
CA ILE A 206 1.51 0.45 14.84
C ILE A 206 2.72 -0.36 14.43
N HIS A 207 2.55 -1.19 13.40
CA HIS A 207 3.62 -1.94 12.75
C HIS A 207 3.68 -1.55 11.27
N LEU A 208 4.84 -1.05 10.86
CA LEU A 208 5.15 -0.67 9.49
C LEU A 208 6.32 -1.52 9.01
N LYS A 209 6.17 -2.11 7.82
CA LYS A 209 7.25 -2.84 7.17
C LYS A 209 7.30 -2.47 5.70
N ASN A 210 8.46 -1.97 5.25
CA ASN A 210 8.70 -1.58 3.86
C ASN A 210 10.03 -2.17 3.37
N ASP A 211 9.99 -2.98 2.31
CA ASP A 211 11.24 -3.50 1.78
C ASP A 211 11.93 -2.47 0.89
N THR A 212 11.18 -1.69 0.08
CA THR A 212 11.78 -0.66 -0.79
C THR A 212 10.80 0.50 -0.99
N GLY A 213 11.16 1.69 -0.53
CA GLY A 213 10.38 2.93 -0.65
C GLY A 213 10.47 3.79 0.61
N GLU A 214 10.00 5.01 0.50
CA GLU A 214 9.96 5.97 1.59
C GLU A 214 8.84 5.64 2.59
N THR A 215 9.10 5.81 3.88
CA THR A 215 8.08 5.68 4.94
C THR A 215 7.92 7.00 5.67
N GLU A 216 6.75 7.63 5.50
CA GLU A 216 6.42 8.95 6.05
C GLU A 216 5.28 8.84 7.07
N LEU A 217 5.53 9.30 8.30
CA LEU A 217 4.52 9.42 9.35
C LEU A 217 4.35 10.89 9.72
N GLU A 218 3.12 11.38 9.64
CA GLU A 218 2.78 12.76 9.97
C GLU A 218 1.57 12.83 10.92
N ASN A 219 1.72 13.48 12.07
CA ASN A 219 0.66 13.63 13.07
C ASN A 219 0.08 12.28 13.51
N VAL A 220 0.92 11.43 14.11
CA VAL A 220 0.59 10.09 14.57
C VAL A 220 0.75 9.98 16.07
N ILE A 221 -0.26 9.43 16.75
CA ILE A 221 -0.24 9.16 18.18
C ILE A 221 -0.47 7.68 18.42
N CYS A 222 0.43 7.05 19.19
CA CYS A 222 0.29 5.64 19.54
C CYS A 222 0.98 5.34 20.90
N LYS A 223 0.85 4.09 21.35
CA LYS A 223 1.66 3.62 22.48
C LYS A 223 2.94 2.96 22.00
N LEU A 224 2.81 2.09 21.02
CA LEU A 224 3.92 1.32 20.45
C LEU A 224 3.99 1.59 18.95
N LEU A 225 5.18 1.96 18.47
CA LEU A 225 5.46 2.12 17.05
C LEU A 225 6.71 1.32 16.69
N THR A 226 6.56 0.42 15.73
CA THR A 226 7.66 -0.30 15.09
C THR A 226 7.65 -0.01 13.60
N CYS A 227 8.78 0.48 13.08
CA CYS A 227 9.00 0.75 11.67
C CYS A 227 10.24 -0.02 11.20
N GLU A 228 10.07 -0.91 10.24
CA GLU A 228 11.14 -1.69 9.61
C GLU A 228 11.22 -1.30 8.14
N SER A 229 12.40 -0.88 7.67
CA SER A 229 12.69 -0.57 6.27
C SER A 229 13.96 -1.27 5.83
N ASN A 230 13.96 -1.96 4.68
CA ASN A 230 15.20 -2.51 4.16
C ASN A 230 15.93 -1.46 3.30
N THR A 231 15.20 -0.76 2.43
CA THR A 231 15.80 0.28 1.57
C THR A 231 14.84 1.44 1.40
N GLY A 232 15.14 2.57 2.01
CA GLY A 232 14.37 3.80 1.94
C GLY A 232 14.42 4.58 3.24
N ASP A 233 14.16 5.86 3.10
CA ASP A 233 14.24 6.79 4.22
C ASP A 233 12.98 6.71 5.09
N VAL A 234 13.14 7.03 6.37
CA VAL A 234 12.05 7.04 7.35
C VAL A 234 11.92 8.45 7.93
N PHE A 235 10.76 9.07 7.70
CA PHE A 235 10.44 10.42 8.18
C PHE A 235 9.34 10.38 9.24
N LEU A 236 9.65 10.91 10.41
CA LEU A 236 8.71 11.01 11.53
C LEU A 236 8.50 12.48 11.88
N GLU A 237 7.34 13.04 11.56
CA GLU A 237 6.98 14.42 11.89
C GLU A 237 5.72 14.47 12.77
N TRP A 238 5.81 15.10 13.93
CA TRP A 238 4.74 15.15 14.95
C TRP A 238 4.24 13.76 15.37
N VAL A 239 5.16 12.83 15.57
CA VAL A 239 4.86 11.46 16.02
C VAL A 239 5.04 11.37 17.52
N THR A 240 4.04 10.85 18.22
CA THR A 240 4.12 10.56 19.65
C THR A 240 3.87 9.08 19.91
N ALA A 241 4.92 8.35 20.33
CA ALA A 241 4.82 6.98 20.82
C ALA A 241 4.95 6.95 22.34
N GLU A 242 3.83 6.86 23.07
CA GLU A 242 3.83 7.06 24.53
C GLU A 242 4.79 6.14 25.28
N GLU A 243 4.95 4.87 24.83
CA GLU A 243 5.77 3.88 25.51
C GLU A 243 7.06 3.60 24.75
N TYR A 244 6.98 3.25 23.45
CA TYR A 244 8.12 2.76 22.70
C TYR A 244 8.05 3.12 21.21
N LEU A 245 9.17 3.66 20.71
CA LEU A 245 9.45 3.90 19.30
C LEU A 245 10.64 3.05 18.87
N GLN A 246 10.45 2.19 17.88
CA GLN A 246 11.52 1.44 17.24
C GLN A 246 11.55 1.76 15.74
N VAL A 247 12.73 2.12 15.23
CA VAL A 247 13.01 2.25 13.80
C VAL A 247 14.23 1.40 13.48
N PHE A 248 14.07 0.56 12.48
CA PHE A 248 15.14 -0.26 11.93
C PHE A 248 15.20 -0.03 10.42
N THR A 249 16.38 0.26 9.87
CA THR A 249 16.60 0.33 8.42
C THR A 249 17.97 -0.26 8.04
N ASP A 250 18.03 -1.05 6.96
CA ASP A 250 19.30 -1.53 6.44
C ASP A 250 20.01 -0.41 5.65
N THR A 251 19.27 0.30 4.78
CA THR A 251 19.82 1.40 3.98
C THR A 251 18.81 2.52 3.84
N GLY A 252 19.05 3.65 4.48
CA GLY A 252 18.23 4.84 4.44
C GLY A 252 18.47 5.75 5.63
N ASP A 253 18.15 7.00 5.45
CA ASP A 253 18.25 8.00 6.50
C ASP A 253 17.00 7.96 7.40
N VAL A 254 17.18 8.30 8.67
CA VAL A 254 16.09 8.43 9.63
C VAL A 254 16.02 9.87 10.11
N GLU A 255 14.95 10.55 9.74
CA GLU A 255 14.70 11.93 10.17
C GLU A 255 13.52 12.01 11.14
N ILE A 256 13.74 12.65 12.30
CA ILE A 256 12.75 12.80 13.35
C ILE A 256 12.56 14.27 13.67
N GLN A 257 11.34 14.78 13.45
CA GLN A 257 11.03 16.17 13.71
C GLN A 257 9.80 16.32 14.61
N GLU A 258 9.90 17.23 15.60
CA GLU A 258 8.79 17.59 16.49
C GLU A 258 8.05 16.36 17.07
N SER A 259 8.80 15.29 17.34
CA SER A 259 8.27 13.97 17.74
C SER A 259 8.73 13.60 19.14
N ASP A 260 8.07 12.63 19.77
CA ASP A 260 8.44 12.17 21.09
C ASP A 260 8.11 10.69 21.34
N ALA A 261 8.82 10.06 22.26
CA ALA A 261 8.54 8.73 22.74
C ALA A 261 9.02 8.49 24.15
N GLY A 262 8.42 7.53 24.86
CA GLY A 262 8.87 7.12 26.18
C GLY A 262 10.27 6.52 26.14
N THR A 263 10.48 5.56 25.26
CA THR A 263 11.79 4.94 24.95
C THR A 263 11.96 4.91 23.44
N VAL A 264 13.17 5.20 22.97
CA VAL A 264 13.52 5.23 21.54
C VAL A 264 14.62 4.23 21.25
N ASN A 265 14.46 3.43 20.20
CA ASN A 265 15.51 2.59 19.64
C ASN A 265 15.57 2.78 18.13
N ILE A 266 16.69 3.28 17.62
CA ILE A 266 16.92 3.49 16.19
C ILE A 266 18.19 2.75 15.80
N GLU A 267 18.13 1.97 14.75
CA GLU A 267 19.25 1.21 14.21
C GLU A 267 19.24 1.31 12.68
N THR A 268 20.38 1.70 12.11
CA THR A 268 20.61 1.71 10.66
C THR A 268 21.96 1.11 10.33
N ASP A 269 22.03 0.26 9.29
CA ASP A 269 23.32 -0.22 8.81
C ASP A 269 24.02 0.87 8.00
N THR A 270 23.29 1.55 7.10
CA THR A 270 23.83 2.63 6.27
C THR A 270 22.83 3.76 6.13
N GLY A 271 23.11 4.89 6.76
CA GLY A 271 22.29 6.09 6.71
C GLY A 271 22.58 7.03 7.88
N ASP A 272 22.24 8.27 7.69
CA ASP A 272 22.33 9.28 8.71
C ASP A 272 21.08 9.23 9.60
N VAL A 273 21.27 9.52 10.90
CA VAL A 273 20.13 9.62 11.83
C VAL A 273 20.14 11.02 12.41
N GLU A 274 19.13 11.81 12.08
CA GLU A 274 19.05 13.17 12.57
C GLU A 274 17.68 13.53 13.12
N GLY A 275 17.64 14.52 14.00
CA GLY A 275 16.36 15.01 14.44
C GLY A 275 16.32 15.81 15.72
N HIS A 276 15.08 16.03 16.14
CA HIS A 276 14.74 16.76 17.35
C HIS A 276 13.54 16.13 18.06
N PHE A 277 13.68 15.86 19.37
CA PHE A 277 12.61 15.40 20.22
C PHE A 277 12.01 16.55 21.03
N LEU A 278 10.70 16.52 21.25
CA LEU A 278 9.99 17.53 22.07
C LEU A 278 10.42 17.53 23.53
N THR A 279 10.85 16.38 24.05
CA THR A 279 11.34 16.26 25.44
C THR A 279 12.80 15.80 25.46
N SER A 280 13.50 16.16 26.53
CA SER A 280 14.88 15.71 26.75
C SER A 280 14.99 14.19 26.73
N LYS A 281 16.04 13.68 26.11
CA LYS A 281 16.36 12.25 26.03
C LYS A 281 17.75 11.96 26.63
N TRP A 282 17.86 10.79 27.27
CA TRP A 282 19.15 10.25 27.66
C TRP A 282 19.68 9.40 26.49
N PHE A 283 20.63 9.99 25.73
CA PHE A 283 21.17 9.36 24.54
C PHE A 283 22.26 8.32 24.86
N GLN A 284 22.16 7.17 24.19
CA GLN A 284 23.20 6.17 24.01
C GLN A 284 23.41 6.02 22.51
N ALA A 285 24.25 6.87 21.93
CA ALA A 285 24.46 6.94 20.49
C ALA A 285 25.83 6.42 20.10
N HIS A 286 25.91 5.59 19.06
CA HIS A 286 27.12 5.02 18.53
C HIS A 286 27.08 4.92 17.00
N SER A 287 28.15 5.37 16.34
CA SER A 287 28.38 5.12 14.92
C SER A 287 29.77 4.46 14.75
N ASN A 288 29.83 3.38 13.97
CA ASN A 288 31.12 2.73 13.65
C ASN A 288 31.93 3.59 12.68
N THR A 289 31.25 4.23 11.69
CA THR A 289 31.90 5.14 10.72
C THR A 289 31.03 6.36 10.51
N GLY A 290 31.29 7.41 11.28
CA GLY A 290 30.53 8.66 11.22
C GLY A 290 30.78 9.51 12.47
N ASN A 291 30.18 10.68 12.50
CA ASN A 291 30.27 11.60 13.62
C ASN A 291 29.04 11.47 14.49
N VAL A 292 29.21 11.49 15.80
CA VAL A 292 28.09 11.47 16.74
C VAL A 292 28.03 12.81 17.46
N ARG A 293 26.89 13.49 17.32
CA ARG A 293 26.59 14.75 18.00
C ARG A 293 25.20 14.68 18.61
N VAL A 294 25.12 14.48 19.91
CA VAL A 294 23.85 14.39 20.65
C VAL A 294 23.94 15.24 21.93
N PRO A 295 22.80 15.69 22.47
CA PRO A 295 22.74 16.38 23.76
C PRO A 295 23.35 15.55 24.89
N ASN A 296 24.20 16.17 25.71
CA ASN A 296 24.77 15.51 26.86
C ASN A 296 23.86 15.70 28.10
N THR A 297 22.72 15.07 28.09
CA THR A 297 21.78 15.04 29.22
C THR A 297 21.62 13.62 29.75
N ARG A 298 21.24 13.52 31.02
CA ARG A 298 20.86 12.24 31.67
C ARG A 298 19.42 12.26 32.16
N GLU A 299 18.66 13.23 31.69
CA GLU A 299 17.25 13.41 32.02
C GLU A 299 16.39 12.99 30.83
N GLY A 300 15.18 12.51 31.08
CA GLY A 300 14.22 12.10 30.07
C GLY A 300 14.23 10.60 29.76
N GLY A 301 13.54 10.23 28.72
CA GLY A 301 13.44 8.85 28.23
C GLY A 301 14.77 8.34 27.64
N GLU A 302 14.98 7.03 27.68
CA GLU A 302 16.14 6.41 27.04
C GLU A 302 16.00 6.50 25.52
N CYS A 303 17.13 6.92 24.87
CA CYS A 303 17.23 6.99 23.41
C CYS A 303 18.51 6.29 22.96
N ARG A 304 18.36 5.08 22.42
CA ARG A 304 19.45 4.33 21.81
C ARG A 304 19.46 4.58 20.32
N VAL A 305 20.61 4.96 19.76
CA VAL A 305 20.79 5.18 18.32
C VAL A 305 22.10 4.52 17.89
N GLU A 306 22.00 3.61 16.94
CA GLU A 306 23.16 2.90 16.37
C GLU A 306 23.18 3.05 14.85
N SER A 307 24.34 3.35 14.28
CA SER A 307 24.59 3.36 12.83
C SER A 307 25.92 2.66 12.56
N ASP A 308 25.98 1.75 11.59
CA ASP A 308 27.25 1.20 11.15
C ASP A 308 28.01 2.21 10.29
N THR A 309 27.28 2.88 9.36
CA THR A 309 27.89 3.90 8.49
C THR A 309 26.92 5.07 8.31
N GLY A 310 27.21 6.20 8.96
CA GLY A 310 26.42 7.43 8.90
C GLY A 310 26.65 8.31 10.11
N ASP A 311 26.31 9.56 9.99
CA ASP A 311 26.38 10.54 11.07
C ASP A 311 25.12 10.45 11.95
N ILE A 312 25.27 10.71 13.25
CA ILE A 312 24.15 10.79 14.20
C ILE A 312 24.11 12.21 14.75
N HIS A 313 23.01 12.91 14.50
CA HIS A 313 22.86 14.30 14.93
C HIS A 313 21.48 14.58 15.55
N PHE A 314 21.47 14.90 16.84
CA PHE A 314 20.28 15.40 17.56
C PHE A 314 20.58 16.74 18.23
N GLU A 315 19.54 17.62 18.26
CA GLU A 315 19.57 18.93 18.91
C GLU A 315 18.75 18.98 20.21
#